data_aa66c33fd067432bb11bc14558eb030d
#
_entry.id   aa66c33fd067432bb11bc14558eb030d
#
_cell.length_a   1.000
_cell.length_b   1.000
_cell.length_c   1.000
_cell.angle_alpha   90.00
_cell.angle_beta   90.00
_cell.angle_gamma   90.00
#
_symmetry.space_group_name_H-M   'P 1'
#
loop_
_entity.id
_entity.type
_entity.pdbx_description
1 polymer ?
#
loop_
_entity_poly.entity_id
_entity_poly.type
_entity_poly.pdbx_seq_one_letter_code
_entity_poly.pdbx_strand_id
1 'polypeptide(L)'
;MLPPKAAALAVDWAMTRTPLLPTAEATSDGWTRTQLSKLAKAMFKQCGNATCESAVRAAEDEGFEALRALAAQQQRQLCSSCASTHGIIVRCTSVFVPQQQRQQHGKDSYLFSYRITIHNTASNPCTVKLLGRQWEILDGDGNVCGQVPRGSHGVVGHTPSLQPNETFEYYSGCELPTPEGRMSGSFQMINLSAEPAGPPSLSADDGRGDAHKPPATESTVYDVDVAPFALRGPRH
;
A
#
# COMPACT_ATOMS: atom_id res chain seq x y z
N MET A 1 -20.42 -10.55 10.52
CA MET A 1 -18.99 -10.27 10.81
C MET A 1 -18.22 -11.56 10.62
N LEU A 2 -17.37 -11.68 9.59
CA LEU A 2 -16.40 -12.77 9.50
C LEU A 2 -15.39 -12.59 10.64
N PRO A 3 -14.93 -13.68 11.25
CA PRO A 3 -13.84 -13.56 12.23
C PRO A 3 -12.62 -12.92 11.51
N PRO A 4 -11.97 -11.97 12.14
CA PRO A 4 -10.89 -11.19 11.52
C PRO A 4 -9.75 -12.05 10.94
N LYS A 5 -9.57 -13.28 11.42
CA LYS A 5 -8.57 -14.24 10.95
C LYS A 5 -8.87 -14.83 9.55
N ALA A 6 -10.13 -15.02 9.18
CA ALA A 6 -10.46 -15.61 7.87
C ALA A 6 -10.33 -14.59 6.73
N ALA A 7 -10.67 -13.32 7.00
CA ALA A 7 -10.44 -12.24 6.06
C ALA A 7 -8.94 -11.98 5.86
N ALA A 8 -8.15 -12.00 6.95
CA ALA A 8 -6.69 -11.83 6.89
C ALA A 8 -6.01 -12.94 6.07
N LEU A 9 -6.42 -14.21 6.21
CA LEU A 9 -5.86 -15.33 5.47
C LEU A 9 -6.17 -15.26 3.96
N ALA A 10 -7.38 -14.86 3.58
CA ALA A 10 -7.74 -14.69 2.16
C ALA A 10 -6.98 -13.53 1.51
N VAL A 11 -6.74 -12.45 2.27
CA VAL A 11 -5.96 -11.28 1.85
C VAL A 11 -4.49 -11.64 1.72
N ASP A 12 -3.93 -12.36 2.68
CA ASP A 12 -2.55 -12.82 2.67
C ASP A 12 -2.28 -13.72 1.45
N TRP A 13 -3.19 -14.63 1.13
CA TRP A 13 -3.09 -15.48 -0.04
C TRP A 13 -3.12 -14.68 -1.35
N ALA A 14 -3.99 -13.67 -1.47
CA ALA A 14 -4.10 -12.84 -2.67
C ALA A 14 -2.92 -11.86 -2.83
N MET A 15 -2.34 -11.40 -1.70
CA MET A 15 -1.28 -10.38 -1.69
C MET A 15 0.13 -10.98 -1.72
N THR A 16 0.36 -12.16 -1.15
CA THR A 16 1.71 -12.76 -1.01
C THR A 16 2.16 -13.57 -2.22
N ARG A 17 1.25 -14.16 -2.98
CA ARG A 17 1.61 -15.00 -4.14
C ARG A 17 2.01 -14.27 -5.40
N THR A 18 1.92 -12.95 -5.44
CA THR A 18 2.39 -12.20 -6.60
C THR A 18 3.21 -11.01 -6.13
N PRO A 19 4.54 -11.03 -6.30
CA PRO A 19 5.37 -9.89 -5.97
C PRO A 19 4.86 -8.66 -6.71
N LEU A 20 4.71 -7.53 -5.99
CA LEU A 20 4.52 -6.24 -6.62
C LEU A 20 5.73 -6.03 -7.51
N LEU A 21 5.51 -5.90 -8.82
CA LEU A 21 6.58 -5.36 -9.66
C LEU A 21 6.92 -3.99 -9.09
N PRO A 22 8.22 -3.68 -8.97
CA PRO A 22 8.64 -2.36 -8.56
C PRO A 22 7.98 -1.33 -9.48
N THR A 23 7.40 -0.29 -8.89
CA THR A 23 6.94 0.90 -9.61
C THR A 23 8.11 1.48 -10.40
N ALA A 24 7.84 2.28 -11.42
CA ALA A 24 8.73 2.76 -12.49
C ALA A 24 10.13 3.30 -12.12
N GLU A 25 10.54 3.29 -10.87
CA GLU A 25 11.92 3.54 -10.42
C GLU A 25 12.79 2.27 -10.42
N ALA A 26 12.24 1.13 -10.83
CA ALA A 26 13.00 -0.10 -10.93
C ALA A 26 13.92 -0.03 -12.15
N THR A 27 15.15 0.29 -11.84
CA THR A 27 16.38 -0.16 -12.47
C THR A 27 16.46 -0.09 -14.00
N SER A 28 17.55 0.48 -14.47
CA SER A 28 18.05 0.53 -15.83
C SER A 28 18.04 -0.80 -16.62
N ASP A 29 17.69 -1.92 -15.98
CA ASP A 29 17.64 -3.26 -16.58
C ASP A 29 16.22 -3.81 -16.79
N GLY A 30 15.19 -2.97 -16.64
CA GLY A 30 13.81 -3.37 -16.88
C GLY A 30 13.56 -3.72 -18.36
N TRP A 31 12.88 -4.85 -18.60
CA TRP A 31 12.47 -5.27 -19.93
C TRP A 31 11.61 -4.20 -20.60
N THR A 32 12.04 -3.74 -21.78
CA THR A 32 11.25 -2.80 -22.58
C THR A 32 10.03 -3.51 -23.17
N ARG A 33 8.96 -2.74 -23.48
CA ARG A 33 7.77 -3.26 -24.16
C ARG A 33 8.13 -4.05 -25.42
N THR A 34 9.15 -3.61 -26.16
CA THR A 34 9.63 -4.27 -27.39
C THR A 34 10.28 -5.62 -27.08
N GLN A 35 11.08 -5.71 -26.02
CA GLN A 35 11.70 -6.96 -25.59
C GLN A 35 10.66 -7.97 -25.13
N LEU A 36 9.68 -7.55 -24.29
CA LEU A 36 8.58 -8.40 -23.86
C LEU A 36 7.73 -8.89 -25.05
N SER A 37 7.44 -8.03 -26.02
CA SER A 37 6.71 -8.41 -27.23
C SER A 37 7.48 -9.43 -28.08
N LYS A 38 8.81 -9.27 -28.20
CA LYS A 38 9.66 -10.25 -28.91
C LYS A 38 9.71 -11.59 -28.20
N LEU A 39 9.85 -11.57 -26.87
CA LEU A 39 9.85 -12.78 -26.07
C LEU A 39 8.52 -13.54 -26.19
N ALA A 40 7.39 -12.85 -26.01
CA ALA A 40 6.07 -13.44 -26.17
C ALA A 40 5.90 -14.08 -27.57
N LYS A 41 6.27 -13.35 -28.64
CA LYS A 41 6.21 -13.91 -29.99
C LYS A 41 7.11 -15.13 -30.19
N ALA A 42 8.29 -15.17 -29.58
CA ALA A 42 9.20 -16.31 -29.64
C ALA A 42 8.61 -17.54 -28.91
N MET A 43 8.00 -17.34 -27.73
CA MET A 43 7.32 -18.40 -26.98
C MET A 43 6.13 -18.98 -27.77
N PHE A 44 5.29 -18.12 -28.35
CA PHE A 44 4.18 -18.58 -29.20
C PHE A 44 4.66 -19.37 -30.43
N LYS A 45 5.79 -18.98 -31.05
CA LYS A 45 6.37 -19.73 -32.17
C LYS A 45 6.89 -21.11 -31.76
N GLN A 46 7.47 -21.24 -30.57
CA GLN A 46 7.91 -22.54 -30.06
C GLN A 46 6.74 -23.50 -29.84
N CYS A 47 5.62 -22.98 -29.31
CA CYS A 47 4.39 -23.77 -29.11
C CYS A 47 3.69 -24.12 -30.45
N GLY A 48 3.82 -23.29 -31.49
CA GLY A 48 3.18 -23.50 -32.79
C GLY A 48 3.69 -24.71 -33.58
N ASN A 49 4.79 -25.35 -33.17
CA ASN A 49 5.35 -26.56 -33.75
C ASN A 49 4.93 -27.86 -33.01
N ALA A 50 4.05 -27.75 -32.02
CA ALA A 50 3.54 -28.92 -31.31
C ALA A 50 2.62 -29.73 -32.24
N THR A 51 3.03 -30.96 -32.55
CA THR A 51 2.29 -31.88 -33.42
C THR A 51 1.41 -32.86 -32.65
N CYS A 52 1.59 -32.94 -31.33
CA CYS A 52 0.83 -33.81 -30.44
C CYS A 52 -0.27 -33.01 -29.75
N GLU A 53 -1.51 -33.55 -29.77
CA GLU A 53 -2.69 -32.91 -29.15
C GLU A 53 -2.48 -32.53 -27.68
N SER A 54 -1.80 -33.39 -26.91
CA SER A 54 -1.48 -33.10 -25.50
C SER A 54 -0.53 -31.94 -25.35
N ALA A 55 0.43 -31.76 -26.25
CA ALA A 55 1.35 -30.64 -26.23
C ALA A 55 0.68 -29.32 -26.64
N VAL A 56 -0.27 -29.38 -27.56
CA VAL A 56 -1.09 -28.21 -27.94
C VAL A 56 -1.95 -27.77 -26.76
N ARG A 57 -2.65 -28.69 -26.11
CA ARG A 57 -3.46 -28.36 -24.93
C ARG A 57 -2.63 -27.78 -23.79
N ALA A 58 -1.45 -28.35 -23.51
CA ALA A 58 -0.56 -27.83 -22.48
C ALA A 58 -0.09 -26.40 -22.81
N ALA A 59 0.21 -26.10 -24.08
CA ALA A 59 0.60 -24.75 -24.51
C ALA A 59 -0.57 -23.76 -24.44
N GLU A 60 -1.79 -24.19 -24.73
CA GLU A 60 -3.00 -23.38 -24.55
C GLU A 60 -3.25 -23.06 -23.08
N ASP A 61 -3.16 -24.05 -22.19
CA ASP A 61 -3.31 -23.85 -20.75
C ASP A 61 -2.27 -22.87 -20.19
N GLU A 62 -1.00 -23.01 -20.57
CA GLU A 62 0.08 -22.10 -20.19
C GLU A 62 -0.18 -20.68 -20.74
N GLY A 63 -0.68 -20.55 -21.95
CA GLY A 63 -1.09 -19.27 -22.55
C GLY A 63 -2.22 -18.59 -21.77
N PHE A 64 -3.23 -19.34 -21.37
CA PHE A 64 -4.34 -18.83 -20.56
C PHE A 64 -3.87 -18.43 -19.16
N GLU A 65 -2.99 -19.19 -18.52
CA GLU A 65 -2.41 -18.81 -17.23
C GLU A 65 -1.58 -17.53 -17.34
N ALA A 66 -0.79 -17.36 -18.39
CA ALA A 66 -0.05 -16.13 -18.65
C ALA A 66 -0.97 -14.91 -18.85
N LEU A 67 -2.07 -15.07 -19.58
CA LEU A 67 -3.08 -14.01 -19.77
C LEU A 67 -3.78 -13.65 -18.45
N ARG A 68 -4.12 -14.63 -17.63
CA ARG A 68 -4.70 -14.40 -16.29
C ARG A 68 -3.72 -13.65 -15.39
N ALA A 69 -2.44 -14.02 -15.40
CA ALA A 69 -1.40 -13.35 -14.65
C ALA A 69 -1.24 -11.87 -15.08
N LEU A 70 -1.22 -11.60 -16.39
CA LEU A 70 -1.17 -10.24 -16.93
C LEU A 70 -2.40 -9.42 -16.54
N ALA A 71 -3.60 -9.98 -16.65
CA ALA A 71 -4.83 -9.32 -16.26
C ALA A 71 -4.84 -8.98 -14.75
N ALA A 72 -4.40 -9.92 -13.91
CA ALA A 72 -4.28 -9.71 -12.47
C ALA A 72 -3.24 -8.63 -12.13
N GLN A 73 -2.14 -8.57 -12.86
CA GLN A 73 -1.12 -7.54 -12.70
C GLN A 73 -1.63 -6.15 -13.13
N GLN A 74 -2.29 -6.07 -14.27
CA GLN A 74 -2.92 -4.84 -14.74
C GLN A 74 -3.95 -4.33 -13.72
N GLN A 75 -4.80 -5.21 -13.20
CA GLN A 75 -5.78 -4.88 -12.18
C GLN A 75 -5.10 -4.32 -10.93
N ARG A 76 -3.99 -4.92 -10.46
CA ARG A 76 -3.23 -4.41 -9.32
C ARG A 76 -2.62 -3.04 -9.57
N GLN A 77 -2.06 -2.78 -10.75
CA GLN A 77 -1.55 -1.47 -11.11
C GLN A 77 -2.64 -0.39 -11.04
N LEU A 78 -3.84 -0.71 -11.58
CA LEU A 78 -5.00 0.19 -11.55
C LEU A 78 -5.52 0.46 -10.14
N CYS A 79 -5.32 -0.48 -9.22
CA CYS A 79 -5.74 -0.40 -7.82
C CYS A 79 -4.61 -0.01 -6.87
N SER A 80 -3.48 0.48 -7.39
CA SER A 80 -2.33 0.92 -6.59
C SER A 80 -2.10 2.41 -6.75
N SER A 81 -1.57 3.03 -5.71
CA SER A 81 -1.10 4.42 -5.72
C SER A 81 0.19 4.58 -4.94
N CYS A 82 0.90 5.68 -5.21
CA CYS A 82 2.11 6.05 -4.51
C CYS A 82 2.17 7.56 -4.36
N ALA A 83 2.46 8.03 -3.17
CA ALA A 83 2.72 9.44 -2.87
C ALA A 83 4.02 9.58 -2.07
N SER A 84 4.67 10.73 -2.21
CA SER A 84 5.86 11.07 -1.44
C SER A 84 5.69 12.46 -0.84
N THR A 85 5.80 12.57 0.48
CA THR A 85 5.66 13.81 1.25
C THR A 85 6.79 13.88 2.29
N HIS A 86 7.62 14.89 2.23
CA HIS A 86 8.73 15.13 3.20
C HIS A 86 9.65 13.90 3.40
N GLY A 87 9.95 13.16 2.32
CA GLY A 87 10.79 11.97 2.41
C GLY A 87 10.07 10.72 2.96
N ILE A 88 8.78 10.79 3.18
CA ILE A 88 7.93 9.64 3.50
C ILE A 88 7.23 9.18 2.23
N ILE A 89 7.37 7.91 1.88
CA ILE A 89 6.68 7.30 0.74
C ILE A 89 5.54 6.44 1.26
N VAL A 90 4.34 6.72 0.77
CA VAL A 90 3.14 5.91 1.06
C VAL A 90 2.72 5.18 -0.22
N ARG A 91 2.64 3.86 -0.13
CA ARG A 91 2.12 3.01 -1.22
C ARG A 91 0.87 2.30 -0.75
N CYS A 92 -0.15 2.32 -1.61
CA CYS A 92 -1.42 1.66 -1.35
C CYS A 92 -1.72 0.67 -2.47
N THR A 93 -2.31 -0.46 -2.13
CA THR A 93 -2.83 -1.43 -3.10
C THR A 93 -4.09 -2.04 -2.55
N SER A 94 -5.15 -2.06 -3.35
CA SER A 94 -6.42 -2.69 -2.99
C SER A 94 -6.69 -3.95 -3.81
N VAL A 95 -7.49 -4.83 -3.23
CA VAL A 95 -8.02 -6.02 -3.89
C VAL A 95 -9.48 -6.22 -3.49
N PHE A 96 -10.28 -6.67 -4.44
CA PHE A 96 -11.62 -7.15 -4.17
C PHE A 96 -11.56 -8.50 -3.46
N VAL A 97 -12.36 -8.66 -2.39
CA VAL A 97 -12.48 -9.91 -1.67
C VAL A 97 -13.80 -10.59 -2.10
N PRO A 98 -13.76 -11.66 -2.91
CA PRO A 98 -14.96 -12.36 -3.29
C PRO A 98 -15.66 -12.88 -2.03
N GLN A 99 -16.85 -12.39 -1.75
CA GLN A 99 -17.70 -12.94 -0.72
C GLN A 99 -18.68 -13.89 -1.38
N GLN A 100 -18.93 -15.04 -0.76
CA GLN A 100 -20.19 -15.74 -0.99
C GLN A 100 -21.29 -14.79 -0.55
N GLN A 101 -22.12 -14.37 -1.51
CA GLN A 101 -23.17 -13.35 -1.38
C GLN A 101 -23.77 -13.28 0.03
N ARG A 102 -23.34 -12.30 0.81
CA ARG A 102 -24.06 -11.88 2.01
C ARG A 102 -24.99 -10.77 1.58
N GLN A 103 -26.22 -11.15 1.32
CA GLN A 103 -27.33 -10.20 1.33
C GLN A 103 -27.49 -9.70 2.77
N GLN A 104 -26.77 -8.65 3.14
CA GLN A 104 -27.14 -7.85 4.29
C GLN A 104 -28.22 -6.88 3.85
N HIS A 105 -29.45 -7.10 4.33
CA HIS A 105 -30.60 -6.21 4.11
C HIS A 105 -31.02 -6.02 2.64
N GLY A 106 -30.84 -7.04 1.77
CA GLY A 106 -31.33 -6.99 0.39
C GLY A 106 -30.56 -6.04 -0.55
N LYS A 107 -29.37 -5.57 -0.17
CA LYS A 107 -28.47 -4.78 -1.02
C LYS A 107 -27.15 -5.51 -1.23
N ASP A 108 -26.66 -5.43 -2.46
CA ASP A 108 -25.33 -5.91 -2.79
C ASP A 108 -24.28 -5.09 -2.03
N SER A 109 -23.28 -5.77 -1.48
CA SER A 109 -22.16 -5.16 -0.79
C SER A 109 -20.87 -5.76 -1.31
N TYR A 110 -19.90 -4.90 -1.63
CA TYR A 110 -18.61 -5.24 -2.20
C TYR A 110 -17.51 -5.00 -1.16
N LEU A 111 -16.87 -6.08 -0.71
CA LEU A 111 -15.76 -5.99 0.25
C LEU A 111 -14.43 -5.79 -0.47
N PHE A 112 -13.69 -4.80 -0.03
CA PHE A 112 -12.33 -4.54 -0.48
C PHE A 112 -11.37 -4.66 0.70
N SER A 113 -10.23 -5.28 0.45
CA SER A 113 -9.09 -5.21 1.34
C SER A 113 -8.03 -4.32 0.72
N TYR A 114 -7.26 -3.65 1.54
CA TYR A 114 -6.14 -2.85 1.08
C TYR A 114 -4.92 -3.02 1.98
N ARG A 115 -3.75 -2.95 1.34
CA ARG A 115 -2.44 -2.92 1.97
C ARG A 115 -1.88 -1.51 1.84
N ILE A 116 -1.37 -0.98 2.93
CA ILE A 116 -0.68 0.30 2.95
C ILE A 116 0.72 0.10 3.53
N THR A 117 1.70 0.61 2.81
CA THR A 117 3.10 0.62 3.19
C THR A 117 3.57 2.05 3.37
N ILE A 118 4.14 2.37 4.51
CA ILE A 118 4.69 3.68 4.87
C ILE A 118 6.19 3.50 5.04
N HIS A 119 6.97 4.14 4.20
CA HIS A 119 8.42 4.05 4.20
C HIS A 119 9.05 5.41 4.50
N ASN A 120 9.81 5.50 5.59
CA ASN A 120 10.66 6.65 5.88
C ASN A 120 11.96 6.48 5.11
N THR A 121 12.18 7.27 4.05
CA THR A 121 13.36 7.13 3.19
C THR A 121 14.64 7.62 3.85
N ALA A 122 15.81 7.21 3.32
CA ALA A 122 17.11 7.71 3.78
C ALA A 122 17.30 9.23 3.58
N SER A 123 16.49 9.84 2.70
CA SER A 123 16.53 11.30 2.48
C SER A 123 15.91 12.09 3.62
N ASN A 124 15.11 11.46 4.47
CA ASN A 124 14.61 12.04 5.71
C ASN A 124 15.49 11.58 6.88
N PRO A 125 16.32 12.44 7.47
CA PRO A 125 17.24 12.06 8.54
C PRO A 125 16.55 11.85 9.90
N CYS A 126 15.26 12.24 10.02
CA CYS A 126 14.53 12.20 11.28
C CYS A 126 13.81 10.86 11.47
N THR A 127 13.73 10.39 12.71
CA THR A 127 12.72 9.41 13.11
C THR A 127 11.36 10.07 13.06
N VAL A 128 10.38 9.44 12.41
CA VAL A 128 9.02 9.98 12.32
C VAL A 128 8.06 9.09 13.10
N LYS A 129 7.05 9.68 13.71
CA LYS A 129 6.00 8.95 14.42
C LYS A 129 4.64 9.23 13.80
N LEU A 130 3.92 8.18 13.48
CA LEU A 130 2.53 8.26 13.04
C LEU A 130 1.63 8.48 14.27
N LEU A 131 0.82 9.54 14.23
CA LEU A 131 -0.11 9.89 15.30
C LEU A 131 -1.55 9.53 14.95
N GLY A 132 -1.94 9.80 13.71
CA GLY A 132 -3.31 9.65 13.27
C GLY A 132 -3.46 9.54 11.78
N ARG A 133 -4.73 9.47 11.36
CA ARG A 133 -5.11 9.36 9.96
C ARG A 133 -6.37 10.13 9.64
N GLN A 134 -6.56 10.35 8.35
CA GLN A 134 -7.79 10.81 7.74
C GLN A 134 -8.11 9.97 6.52
N TRP A 135 -9.39 9.60 6.32
CA TRP A 135 -9.84 8.89 5.13
C TRP A 135 -11.12 9.46 4.58
N GLU A 136 -11.23 9.44 3.26
CA GLU A 136 -12.45 9.62 2.51
C GLU A 136 -12.61 8.45 1.54
N ILE A 137 -13.78 7.83 1.55
CA ILE A 137 -14.13 6.69 0.72
C ILE A 137 -15.34 7.06 -0.11
N LEU A 138 -15.19 7.01 -1.42
CA LEU A 138 -16.25 7.32 -2.39
C LEU A 138 -16.65 6.03 -3.10
N ASP A 139 -17.95 5.88 -3.35
CA ASP A 139 -18.50 4.83 -4.18
C ASP A 139 -18.30 5.12 -5.68
N GLY A 140 -18.78 4.22 -6.55
CA GLY A 140 -18.68 4.36 -8.00
C GLY A 140 -19.46 5.54 -8.58
N ASP A 141 -20.47 6.02 -7.87
CA ASP A 141 -21.28 7.18 -8.25
C ASP A 141 -20.70 8.50 -7.72
N GLY A 142 -19.62 8.43 -6.94
CA GLY A 142 -18.94 9.57 -6.34
C GLY A 142 -19.54 10.03 -5.01
N ASN A 143 -20.47 9.27 -4.42
CA ASN A 143 -21.01 9.59 -3.11
C ASN A 143 -20.04 9.16 -2.01
N VAL A 144 -19.98 9.94 -0.94
CA VAL A 144 -19.19 9.61 0.24
C VAL A 144 -19.89 8.47 0.98
N CYS A 145 -19.26 7.31 1.04
CA CYS A 145 -19.78 6.13 1.75
C CYS A 145 -19.01 5.81 3.03
N GLY A 146 -17.87 6.45 3.26
CA GLY A 146 -17.11 6.33 4.49
C GLY A 146 -16.15 7.48 4.71
N GLN A 147 -16.02 7.90 5.97
CA GLN A 147 -15.07 8.94 6.37
C GLN A 147 -14.41 8.57 7.70
N VAL A 148 -13.12 8.88 7.81
CA VAL A 148 -12.37 8.90 9.06
C VAL A 148 -11.86 10.33 9.23
N PRO A 149 -12.32 11.06 10.27
CA PRO A 149 -11.93 12.46 10.44
C PRO A 149 -10.43 12.59 10.75
N ARG A 150 -9.84 13.72 10.33
CA ARG A 150 -8.43 14.04 10.59
C ARG A 150 -8.12 13.97 12.09
N GLY A 151 -6.99 13.36 12.42
CA GLY A 151 -6.56 13.16 13.81
C GLY A 151 -7.13 11.92 14.48
N SER A 152 -7.89 11.09 13.77
CA SER A 152 -8.28 9.77 14.28
C SER A 152 -7.05 8.94 14.60
N HIS A 153 -6.95 8.49 15.87
CA HIS A 153 -5.75 7.92 16.46
C HIS A 153 -5.23 6.67 15.73
N GLY A 154 -3.96 6.72 15.35
CA GLY A 154 -3.19 5.58 14.85
C GLY A 154 -3.77 4.91 13.60
N VAL A 155 -3.26 3.72 13.28
CA VAL A 155 -3.74 2.82 12.23
C VAL A 155 -3.83 1.41 12.78
N VAL A 156 -4.99 0.78 12.67
CA VAL A 156 -5.26 -0.59 13.16
C VAL A 156 -4.73 -0.82 14.60
N GLY A 157 -4.90 0.20 15.48
CA GLY A 157 -4.44 0.15 16.86
C GLY A 157 -2.95 0.46 17.08
N HIS A 158 -2.21 0.86 16.05
CA HIS A 158 -0.78 1.14 16.11
C HIS A 158 -0.45 2.61 15.86
N THR A 159 0.61 3.11 16.52
CA THR A 159 1.24 4.41 16.27
C THR A 159 2.74 4.21 16.07
N PRO A 160 3.17 3.64 14.93
CA PRO A 160 4.55 3.28 14.70
C PRO A 160 5.48 4.50 14.68
N SER A 161 6.70 4.31 15.18
CA SER A 161 7.81 5.21 14.96
C SER A 161 8.76 4.57 13.94
N LEU A 162 9.16 5.33 12.93
CA LEU A 162 9.98 4.84 11.81
C LEU A 162 11.30 5.60 11.77
N GLN A 163 12.40 4.91 11.93
CA GLN A 163 13.74 5.44 11.68
C GLN A 163 13.96 5.64 10.16
N PRO A 164 14.99 6.38 9.74
CA PRO A 164 15.39 6.42 8.33
C PRO A 164 15.58 5.00 7.77
N ASN A 165 15.06 4.75 6.57
CA ASN A 165 14.98 3.45 5.89
C ASN A 165 14.04 2.39 6.51
N GLU A 166 13.30 2.73 7.55
CA GLU A 166 12.30 1.81 8.09
C GLU A 166 10.97 1.87 7.34
N THR A 167 10.27 0.76 7.37
CA THR A 167 8.99 0.58 6.70
C THR A 167 7.99 -0.03 7.68
N PHE A 168 6.80 0.55 7.72
CA PHE A 168 5.65 -0.02 8.39
C PHE A 168 4.60 -0.41 7.37
N GLU A 169 3.99 -1.57 7.57
CA GLU A 169 2.96 -2.10 6.69
C GLU A 169 1.74 -2.56 7.51
N TYR A 170 0.55 -2.29 6.98
CA TYR A 170 -0.67 -2.81 7.57
C TYR A 170 -1.73 -3.11 6.51
N TYR A 171 -2.70 -3.92 6.92
CA TYR A 171 -3.85 -4.33 6.12
C TYR A 171 -5.13 -3.86 6.80
N SER A 172 -6.09 -3.46 5.99
CA SER A 172 -7.43 -3.11 6.45
C SER A 172 -8.44 -3.33 5.33
N GLY A 173 -9.70 -2.96 5.53
CA GLY A 173 -10.73 -3.16 4.52
C GLY A 173 -11.87 -2.18 4.66
N CYS A 174 -12.66 -2.07 3.58
CA CYS A 174 -13.89 -1.30 3.54
C CYS A 174 -14.93 -2.02 2.68
N GLU A 175 -16.19 -1.68 2.91
CA GLU A 175 -17.32 -2.15 2.11
C GLU A 175 -17.90 -0.97 1.31
N LEU A 176 -18.27 -1.25 0.06
CA LEU A 176 -18.92 -0.30 -0.83
C LEU A 176 -20.29 -0.82 -1.27
N PRO A 177 -21.26 0.04 -1.53
CA PRO A 177 -22.51 -0.34 -2.15
C PRO A 177 -22.41 -0.60 -3.67
N THR A 178 -21.28 -0.23 -4.28
CA THR A 178 -21.02 -0.34 -5.72
C THR A 178 -19.77 -1.19 -5.98
N PRO A 179 -19.64 -1.83 -7.17
CA PRO A 179 -18.48 -2.65 -7.51
C PRO A 179 -17.20 -1.85 -7.73
N GLU A 180 -17.31 -0.54 -7.86
CA GLU A 180 -16.17 0.37 -8.03
C GLU A 180 -16.25 1.51 -7.02
N GLY A 181 -15.09 2.08 -6.69
CA GLY A 181 -14.96 3.25 -5.84
C GLY A 181 -13.52 3.72 -5.72
N ARG A 182 -13.27 4.63 -4.81
CA ARG A 182 -11.91 5.12 -4.54
C ARG A 182 -11.76 5.52 -3.07
N MET A 183 -10.52 5.46 -2.60
CA MET A 183 -10.16 5.91 -1.27
C MET A 183 -8.95 6.84 -1.34
N SER A 184 -8.95 7.89 -0.52
CA SER A 184 -7.86 8.86 -0.38
C SER A 184 -7.80 9.40 1.04
N GLY A 185 -6.71 10.07 1.40
CA GLY A 185 -6.57 10.66 2.73
C GLY A 185 -5.18 11.14 3.06
N SER A 186 -4.85 11.16 4.34
CA SER A 186 -3.53 11.52 4.86
C SER A 186 -3.23 10.84 6.19
N PHE A 187 -1.94 10.77 6.51
CA PHE A 187 -1.44 10.42 7.84
C PHE A 187 -0.92 11.65 8.53
N GLN A 188 -1.25 11.81 9.81
CA GLN A 188 -0.67 12.86 10.66
C GLN A 188 0.58 12.31 11.33
N MET A 189 1.71 12.96 11.07
CA MET A 189 3.02 12.55 11.57
C MET A 189 3.74 13.71 12.26
N ILE A 190 4.71 13.35 13.11
CA ILE A 190 5.67 14.28 13.70
C ILE A 190 7.09 13.74 13.50
N ASN A 191 8.05 14.64 13.39
CA ASN A 191 9.45 14.30 13.51
C ASN A 191 9.81 14.22 15.00
N LEU A 192 10.41 13.11 15.39
CA LEU A 192 11.01 12.97 16.72
C LEU A 192 12.41 13.55 16.64
N SER A 193 12.71 14.55 17.47
CA SER A 193 14.08 15.05 17.62
C SER A 193 14.94 13.89 18.09
N ALA A 194 16.09 13.67 17.45
CA ALA A 194 17.08 12.76 17.97
C ALA A 194 17.47 13.28 19.37
N GLU A 195 17.21 12.50 20.41
CA GLU A 195 17.82 12.80 21.71
C GLU A 195 19.34 12.81 21.49
N PRO A 196 20.06 13.84 21.96
CA PRO A 196 21.50 13.84 21.91
C PRO A 196 21.98 12.62 22.70
N ALA A 197 22.50 11.60 21.97
CA ALA A 197 23.16 10.46 22.59
C ALA A 197 24.47 10.95 23.22
N GLY A 198 24.39 11.34 24.49
CA GLY A 198 25.54 11.65 25.31
C GLY A 198 25.30 11.15 26.72
N PRO A 199 26.21 10.34 27.30
CA PRO A 199 26.16 10.06 28.72
C PRO A 199 26.33 11.34 29.50
N PRO A 200 25.69 11.51 30.67
CA PRO A 200 25.99 12.65 31.54
C PRO A 200 27.46 12.55 31.97
N SER A 201 28.29 13.40 31.39
CA SER A 201 29.63 13.63 31.93
C SER A 201 29.48 14.24 33.32
N LEU A 202 29.80 13.48 34.32
CA LEU A 202 30.02 13.94 35.67
C LEU A 202 31.28 14.84 35.62
N SER A 203 31.09 16.13 35.44
CA SER A 203 32.11 17.12 35.77
C SER A 203 31.56 18.02 36.87
N ALA A 204 32.33 18.03 37.99
CA ALA A 204 32.10 18.81 39.18
C ALA A 204 31.95 20.28 38.89
N ASP A 205 31.00 20.88 39.58
CA ASP A 205 30.92 22.19 40.18
C ASP A 205 31.90 23.25 39.67
N ASP A 206 31.35 24.27 38.97
CA ASP A 206 31.68 25.65 39.20
C ASP A 206 30.54 26.55 38.70
N GLY A 207 30.01 27.35 39.63
CA GLY A 207 28.87 28.21 39.43
C GLY A 207 29.10 29.36 38.47
N ARG A 208 28.03 29.78 37.84
CA ARG A 208 27.72 30.95 37.02
C ARG A 208 27.63 30.70 35.52
N GLY A 209 26.42 30.90 35.05
CA GLY A 209 26.16 31.13 33.65
C GLY A 209 24.71 30.73 33.32
N ASP A 210 23.84 31.72 33.08
CA ASP A 210 22.52 31.53 32.48
C ASP A 210 22.67 30.63 31.25
N ALA A 211 22.43 29.34 31.44
CA ALA A 211 22.34 28.38 30.34
C ALA A 211 21.05 28.69 29.59
N HIS A 212 21.18 29.42 28.52
CA HIS A 212 20.15 29.57 27.50
C HIS A 212 19.82 28.16 26.99
N LYS A 213 18.80 27.55 27.59
CA LYS A 213 18.22 26.27 27.11
C LYS A 213 17.78 26.53 25.66
N PRO A 214 18.34 25.82 24.67
CA PRO A 214 17.87 25.99 23.31
C PRO A 214 16.37 25.74 23.29
N PRO A 215 15.59 26.55 22.56
CA PRO A 215 14.14 26.35 22.47
C PRO A 215 13.89 24.93 22.03
N ALA A 216 13.09 24.19 22.79
CA ALA A 216 12.60 22.89 22.39
C ALA A 216 11.93 23.10 21.02
N THR A 217 12.50 22.51 19.98
CA THR A 217 11.91 22.56 18.63
C THR A 217 10.54 21.93 18.76
N GLU A 218 9.49 22.74 18.74
CA GLU A 218 8.12 22.25 18.78
C GLU A 218 7.96 21.30 17.62
N SER A 219 7.75 20.03 17.93
CA SER A 219 7.51 19.00 16.93
C SER A 219 6.18 19.27 16.25
N THR A 220 6.22 19.93 15.08
CA THR A 220 5.02 20.31 14.34
C THR A 220 4.42 19.06 13.70
N VAL A 221 3.10 18.86 13.91
CA VAL A 221 2.33 17.80 13.23
C VAL A 221 2.12 18.21 11.77
N TYR A 222 2.47 17.35 10.86
CA TYR A 222 2.26 17.55 9.42
C TYR A 222 1.49 16.38 8.79
N ASP A 223 0.86 16.64 7.65
CA ASP A 223 0.14 15.64 6.90
C ASP A 223 1.07 15.00 5.85
N VAL A 224 1.01 13.68 5.75
CA VAL A 224 1.65 12.87 4.73
C VAL A 224 0.55 12.34 3.83
N ASP A 225 0.60 12.70 2.55
CA ASP A 225 -0.46 12.41 1.60
C ASP A 225 -0.57 10.92 1.28
N VAL A 226 -1.80 10.48 1.14
CA VAL A 226 -2.15 9.20 0.55
C VAL A 226 -2.82 9.47 -0.79
N ALA A 227 -2.11 9.20 -1.89
CA ALA A 227 -2.67 9.39 -3.23
C ALA A 227 -3.92 8.52 -3.41
N PRO A 228 -4.93 9.01 -4.12
CA PRO A 228 -6.14 8.24 -4.38
C PRO A 228 -5.82 6.90 -5.04
N PHE A 229 -6.43 5.82 -4.53
CA PHE A 229 -6.34 4.49 -5.11
C PHE A 229 -7.74 3.93 -5.36
N ALA A 230 -7.86 3.18 -6.46
CA ALA A 230 -9.14 2.62 -6.88
C ALA A 230 -9.47 1.37 -6.08
N LEU A 231 -10.76 1.20 -5.80
CA LEU A 231 -11.38 0.01 -5.28
C LEU A 231 -12.19 -0.59 -6.45
N ARG A 232 -11.77 -1.76 -6.97
CA ARG A 232 -12.38 -2.33 -8.17
C ARG A 232 -12.74 -3.79 -7.96
N GLY A 233 -14.03 -4.07 -8.03
CA GLY A 233 -14.62 -5.40 -8.05
C GLY A 233 -14.67 -6.02 -9.46
N PRO A 234 -15.32 -7.18 -9.59
CA PRO A 234 -15.51 -7.83 -10.88
C PRO A 234 -16.36 -6.94 -11.79
N ARG A 235 -15.98 -6.89 -13.07
CA ARG A 235 -16.84 -6.31 -14.10
C ARG A 235 -17.85 -7.38 -14.51
N HIS A 236 -19.11 -7.04 -14.44
CA HIS A 236 -20.20 -7.86 -14.96
C HIS A 236 -20.32 -7.70 -16.48
#